data_95b5ba527c0d2c60c905bbcb5ea31848
#
_entry.id   95b5ba527c0d2c60c905bbcb5ea31848
#
_cell.length_a   1.000
_cell.length_b   1.000
_cell.length_c   1.000
_cell.angle_alpha   90.00
_cell.angle_beta   90.00
_cell.angle_gamma   90.00
#
_symmetry.space_group_name_H-M   'P 1'
#
loop_
_entity.id
_entity.type
_entity.pdbx_description
1 polymer ?
#
loop_
_entity_poly.entity_id
_entity_poly.type
_entity_poly.pdbx_seq_one_letter_code
_entity_poly.pdbx_strand_id
1 'polypeptide(L)'
;LAAAEAQYRAARAGIDAAQAAHLPTLSLGVGAARSQFAGQSAFDSSTIGLTVNIPLFSGYATTYKVRAAEAQAEAQAARREQVRLQVGLDVWNAYAALLTATQSVKSAADLLESATLSEAMAAGRYKAGVGSILDLLTAQTALATARQQRIQAGYNWYVARAALAQSMGALEGATLNEFGAGVPPHAPPASPPPAPSRTTP
;
A
#
# COMPACT_ATOMS: atom_id res chain seq x y z
N LEU A 1 10.00 4.71 -2.23
CA LEU A 1 11.22 5.32 -2.82
C LEU A 1 11.70 6.48 -1.96
N ALA A 2 10.84 7.40 -1.53
CA ALA A 2 11.20 8.58 -0.71
C ALA A 2 11.95 8.19 0.59
N ALA A 3 11.53 7.13 1.28
CA ALA A 3 12.20 6.65 2.49
C ALA A 3 13.64 6.18 2.20
N ALA A 4 13.86 5.42 1.13
CA ALA A 4 15.22 4.97 0.75
C ALA A 4 16.12 6.14 0.36
N GLU A 5 15.57 7.16 -0.32
CA GLU A 5 16.29 8.40 -0.62
C GLU A 5 16.66 9.19 0.64
N ALA A 6 15.75 9.27 1.62
CA ALA A 6 16.03 9.90 2.90
C ALA A 6 17.12 9.15 3.69
N GLN A 7 17.10 7.82 3.69
CA GLN A 7 18.13 6.98 4.31
C GLN A 7 19.51 7.18 3.66
N TYR A 8 19.56 7.25 2.32
CA TYR A 8 20.79 7.55 1.60
C TYR A 8 21.33 8.94 1.96
N ARG A 9 20.47 9.98 1.99
CA ARG A 9 20.89 11.33 2.42
C ARG A 9 21.39 11.38 3.85
N ALA A 10 20.73 10.65 4.77
CA ALA A 10 21.18 10.54 6.16
C ALA A 10 22.56 9.87 6.25
N ALA A 11 22.81 8.81 5.47
CA ALA A 11 24.13 8.16 5.44
C ALA A 11 25.21 9.07 4.87
N ARG A 12 24.90 9.88 3.87
CA ARG A 12 25.84 10.91 3.36
C ARG A 12 26.18 11.96 4.40
N ALA A 13 25.18 12.47 5.13
CA ALA A 13 25.43 13.40 6.23
C ALA A 13 26.26 12.74 7.36
N GLY A 14 26.18 11.41 7.49
CA GLY A 14 27.03 10.63 8.40
C GLY A 14 28.53 10.70 8.04
N ILE A 15 28.87 10.85 6.75
CA ILE A 15 30.27 11.05 6.33
C ILE A 15 30.78 12.40 6.86
N ASP A 16 29.98 13.46 6.68
CA ASP A 16 30.34 14.80 7.15
C ASP A 16 30.51 14.81 8.67
N ALA A 17 29.61 14.12 9.39
CA ALA A 17 29.73 13.95 10.84
C ALA A 17 30.97 13.17 11.26
N ALA A 18 31.36 12.14 10.50
CA ALA A 18 32.60 11.38 10.78
C ALA A 18 33.85 12.23 10.49
N GLN A 19 33.83 13.06 9.43
CA GLN A 19 34.92 13.99 9.11
C GLN A 19 35.04 15.10 10.15
N ALA A 20 33.93 15.59 10.70
CA ALA A 20 33.92 16.59 11.78
C ALA A 20 34.64 16.11 13.06
N ALA A 21 34.81 14.80 13.25
CA ALA A 21 35.57 14.25 14.35
C ALA A 21 37.08 14.55 14.26
N HIS A 22 37.59 15.09 13.14
CA HIS A 22 38.96 15.63 13.04
C HIS A 22 39.06 17.08 13.53
N LEU A 23 37.94 17.78 13.73
CA LEU A 23 37.90 19.18 14.13
C LEU A 23 37.90 19.32 15.66
N PRO A 24 38.37 20.47 16.17
CA PRO A 24 38.22 20.80 17.59
C PRO A 24 36.75 20.80 18.01
N THR A 25 36.45 20.24 19.17
CA THR A 25 35.11 20.32 19.78
C THR A 25 35.11 21.30 20.93
N LEU A 26 34.08 22.18 20.94
CA LEU A 26 33.85 23.13 22.02
C LEU A 26 32.62 22.71 22.80
N SER A 27 32.74 22.54 24.10
CA SER A 27 31.64 22.20 24.99
C SER A 27 31.48 23.21 26.12
N LEU A 28 30.26 23.66 26.40
CA LEU A 28 29.88 24.48 27.53
C LEU A 28 29.15 23.60 28.54
N GLY A 29 29.69 23.47 29.73
CA GLY A 29 29.06 22.77 30.84
C GLY A 29 28.55 23.76 31.88
N VAL A 30 27.31 23.60 32.33
CA VAL A 30 26.72 24.32 33.45
C VAL A 30 26.22 23.30 34.45
N GLY A 31 26.66 23.38 35.69
CA GLY A 31 26.24 22.47 36.74
C GLY A 31 25.87 23.25 38.01
N ALA A 32 24.84 22.77 38.71
CA ALA A 32 24.49 23.20 40.06
C ALA A 32 24.37 21.96 40.93
N ALA A 33 25.00 21.94 42.08
CA ALA A 33 24.93 20.84 43.02
C ALA A 33 24.73 21.37 44.46
N ARG A 34 23.87 20.70 45.22
CA ARG A 34 23.66 20.90 46.63
C ARG A 34 24.19 19.69 47.37
N SER A 35 25.13 19.90 48.26
CA SER A 35 25.73 18.84 49.07
C SER A 35 25.39 19.05 50.53
N GLN A 36 24.95 17.99 51.20
CA GLN A 36 24.66 17.99 52.61
C GLN A 36 25.33 16.77 53.25
N PHE A 37 26.17 17.03 54.28
CA PHE A 37 26.80 15.99 55.06
C PHE A 37 26.23 15.97 56.47
N ALA A 38 26.15 14.78 57.09
CA ALA A 38 25.68 14.63 58.45
C ALA A 38 26.52 15.46 59.42
N GLY A 39 25.90 16.40 60.14
CA GLY A 39 26.57 17.28 61.10
C GLY A 39 27.15 18.58 60.52
N GLN A 40 26.97 18.86 59.21
CA GLN A 40 27.41 20.09 58.59
C GLN A 40 26.24 20.81 57.86
N SER A 41 26.37 22.15 57.74
CA SER A 41 25.38 22.92 56.95
C SER A 41 25.46 22.53 55.48
N ALA A 42 24.32 22.45 54.82
CA ALA A 42 24.27 22.25 53.37
C ALA A 42 24.94 23.42 52.66
N PHE A 43 25.70 23.13 51.61
CA PHE A 43 26.29 24.15 50.76
C PHE A 43 25.86 23.95 49.30
N ASP A 44 25.63 25.03 48.61
CA ASP A 44 25.28 25.07 47.18
C ASP A 44 26.55 25.42 46.41
N SER A 45 26.80 24.67 45.32
CA SER A 45 27.87 24.95 44.38
C SER A 45 27.31 25.13 42.98
N SER A 46 27.83 26.12 42.25
CA SER A 46 27.56 26.32 40.84
C SER A 46 28.86 26.30 40.05
N THR A 47 28.85 25.61 38.92
CA THR A 47 30.03 25.49 38.07
C THR A 47 29.65 25.86 36.65
N ILE A 48 30.42 26.73 36.01
CA ILE A 48 30.37 27.02 34.59
C ILE A 48 31.75 26.69 34.03
N GLY A 49 31.79 25.80 33.01
CA GLY A 49 33.05 25.37 32.39
C GLY A 49 32.95 25.41 30.87
N LEU A 50 33.99 25.96 30.22
CA LEU A 50 34.17 25.91 28.78
C LEU A 50 35.37 24.97 28.51
N THR A 51 35.12 23.90 27.73
CA THR A 51 36.15 22.91 27.39
C THR A 51 36.33 22.89 25.87
N VAL A 52 37.59 23.02 25.45
CA VAL A 52 38.00 22.83 24.04
C VAL A 52 38.80 21.52 23.97
N ASN A 53 38.36 20.59 23.17
CA ASN A 53 39.07 19.34 22.92
C ASN A 53 39.57 19.29 21.49
N ILE A 54 40.91 19.19 21.32
CA ILE A 54 41.58 19.18 20.01
C ILE A 54 42.26 17.78 19.85
N PRO A 55 41.72 16.90 18.98
CA PRO A 55 42.33 15.61 18.74
C PRO A 55 43.55 15.75 17.82
N LEU A 56 44.76 15.65 18.41
CA LEU A 56 46.01 15.77 17.65
C LEU A 56 46.37 14.46 16.95
N PHE A 57 46.14 13.32 17.61
CA PHE A 57 46.39 12.00 17.05
C PHE A 57 45.47 10.96 17.70
N SER A 58 44.78 10.20 16.86
CA SER A 58 43.81 9.17 17.30
C SER A 58 44.18 7.75 16.81
N GLY A 59 45.44 7.53 16.46
CA GLY A 59 45.90 6.22 15.94
C GLY A 59 45.14 5.78 14.68
N TYR A 60 44.82 6.71 13.77
CA TYR A 60 44.01 6.49 12.56
C TYR A 60 42.53 6.11 12.81
N ALA A 61 42.08 6.08 14.06
CA ALA A 61 40.70 5.70 14.37
C ALA A 61 39.67 6.55 13.63
N THR A 62 39.88 7.88 13.57
CA THR A 62 38.98 8.79 12.83
C THR A 62 38.99 8.55 11.34
N THR A 63 40.18 8.29 10.75
CA THR A 63 40.29 7.96 9.32
C THR A 63 39.54 6.70 8.96
N TYR A 64 39.61 5.64 9.78
CA TYR A 64 38.82 4.43 9.53
C TYR A 64 37.33 4.61 9.81
N LYS A 65 36.94 5.50 10.74
CA LYS A 65 35.53 5.87 10.93
C LYS A 65 34.96 6.57 9.68
N VAL A 66 35.71 7.47 9.04
CA VAL A 66 35.31 8.11 7.80
C VAL A 66 35.12 7.06 6.69
N ARG A 67 36.11 6.16 6.51
CA ARG A 67 36.00 5.07 5.53
C ARG A 67 34.79 4.15 5.80
N ALA A 68 34.51 3.86 7.04
CA ALA A 68 33.34 3.08 7.42
C ALA A 68 32.03 3.81 7.09
N ALA A 69 31.97 5.13 7.32
CA ALA A 69 30.81 5.96 6.95
C ALA A 69 30.63 6.04 5.42
N GLU A 70 31.73 6.15 4.66
CA GLU A 70 31.72 6.10 3.19
C GLU A 70 31.16 4.76 2.67
N ALA A 71 31.67 3.64 3.19
CA ALA A 71 31.17 2.31 2.83
C ALA A 71 29.67 2.12 3.20
N GLN A 72 29.26 2.69 4.35
CA GLN A 72 27.85 2.69 4.75
C GLN A 72 26.97 3.51 3.78
N ALA A 73 27.45 4.66 3.34
CA ALA A 73 26.73 5.48 2.33
C ALA A 73 26.62 4.77 0.99
N GLU A 74 27.68 4.08 0.55
CA GLU A 74 27.66 3.25 -0.66
C GLU A 74 26.67 2.08 -0.54
N ALA A 75 26.63 1.40 0.61
CA ALA A 75 25.63 0.37 0.88
C ALA A 75 24.20 0.90 0.81
N GLN A 76 23.94 2.11 1.34
CA GLN A 76 22.62 2.75 1.23
C GLN A 76 22.31 3.19 -0.21
N ALA A 77 23.30 3.60 -0.99
CA ALA A 77 23.11 3.89 -2.42
C ALA A 77 22.68 2.63 -3.19
N ALA A 78 23.33 1.49 -2.94
CA ALA A 78 22.98 0.21 -3.55
C ALA A 78 21.55 -0.25 -3.12
N ARG A 79 21.18 -0.09 -1.84
CA ARG A 79 19.82 -0.38 -1.36
C ARG A 79 18.78 0.51 -2.01
N ARG A 80 19.05 1.80 -2.17
CA ARG A 80 18.16 2.72 -2.88
C ARG A 80 17.92 2.25 -4.32
N GLU A 81 18.94 1.83 -5.03
CA GLU A 81 18.82 1.33 -6.39
C GLU A 81 18.03 0.00 -6.45
N GLN A 82 18.25 -0.90 -5.51
CA GLN A 82 17.45 -2.12 -5.36
C GLN A 82 15.95 -1.80 -5.16
N VAL A 83 15.63 -0.86 -4.26
CA VAL A 83 14.24 -0.43 -4.04
C VAL A 83 13.64 0.20 -5.30
N ARG A 84 14.43 0.98 -6.05
CA ARG A 84 13.99 1.56 -7.32
C ARG A 84 13.60 0.50 -8.34
N LEU A 85 14.43 -0.53 -8.51
CA LEU A 85 14.15 -1.65 -9.40
C LEU A 85 12.93 -2.46 -8.94
N GLN A 86 12.80 -2.69 -7.62
CA GLN A 86 11.64 -3.38 -7.06
C GLN A 86 10.34 -2.60 -7.31
N VAL A 87 10.32 -1.30 -7.08
CA VAL A 87 9.15 -0.45 -7.38
C VAL A 87 8.79 -0.51 -8.86
N GLY A 88 9.79 -0.49 -9.76
CA GLY A 88 9.56 -0.65 -11.20
C GLY A 88 8.89 -1.98 -11.54
N LEU A 89 9.33 -3.07 -10.93
CA LEU A 89 8.75 -4.40 -11.10
C LEU A 89 7.32 -4.48 -10.54
N ASP A 90 7.08 -3.89 -9.35
CA ASP A 90 5.77 -3.88 -8.71
C ASP A 90 4.74 -3.12 -9.55
N VAL A 91 5.12 -1.96 -10.11
CA VAL A 91 4.26 -1.19 -11.02
C VAL A 91 3.96 -1.99 -12.30
N TRP A 92 4.96 -2.62 -12.87
CA TRP A 92 4.79 -3.46 -14.06
C TRP A 92 3.82 -4.62 -13.81
N ASN A 93 4.00 -5.34 -12.71
CA ASN A 93 3.14 -6.47 -12.32
C ASN A 93 1.70 -6.00 -12.06
N ALA A 94 1.53 -4.89 -11.35
CA ALA A 94 0.21 -4.32 -11.08
C ALA A 94 -0.50 -3.86 -12.37
N TYR A 95 0.25 -3.27 -13.31
CA TYR A 95 -0.28 -2.89 -14.63
C TYR A 95 -0.72 -4.12 -15.46
N ALA A 96 0.11 -5.16 -15.53
CA ALA A 96 -0.22 -6.41 -16.21
C ALA A 96 -1.46 -7.09 -15.59
N ALA A 97 -1.56 -7.10 -14.25
CA ALA A 97 -2.73 -7.61 -13.53
C ALA A 97 -4.00 -6.82 -13.87
N LEU A 98 -3.92 -5.49 -13.98
CA LEU A 98 -5.06 -4.65 -14.36
C LEU A 98 -5.51 -4.92 -15.80
N LEU A 99 -4.58 -5.11 -16.75
CA LEU A 99 -4.92 -5.50 -18.12
C LEU A 99 -5.66 -6.84 -18.16
N THR A 100 -5.14 -7.84 -17.43
CA THR A 100 -5.77 -9.16 -17.33
C THR A 100 -7.16 -9.08 -16.70
N ALA A 101 -7.32 -8.32 -15.61
CA ALA A 101 -8.60 -8.11 -14.95
C ALA A 101 -9.61 -7.40 -15.89
N THR A 102 -9.14 -6.44 -16.68
CA THR A 102 -9.99 -5.74 -17.68
C THR A 102 -10.50 -6.71 -18.74
N GLN A 103 -9.63 -7.60 -19.24
CA GLN A 103 -10.05 -8.63 -20.20
C GLN A 103 -11.03 -9.64 -19.57
N SER A 104 -10.80 -10.02 -18.32
CA SER A 104 -11.68 -10.93 -17.56
C SER A 104 -13.08 -10.33 -17.37
N VAL A 105 -13.19 -9.03 -17.11
CA VAL A 105 -14.49 -8.32 -17.03
C VAL A 105 -15.24 -8.40 -18.35
N LYS A 106 -14.56 -8.22 -19.49
CA LYS A 106 -15.16 -8.32 -20.82
C LYS A 106 -15.63 -9.76 -21.09
N SER A 107 -14.77 -10.75 -20.91
CA SER A 107 -15.11 -12.16 -21.13
C SER A 107 -16.26 -12.63 -20.23
N ALA A 108 -16.31 -12.16 -18.98
CA ALA A 108 -17.42 -12.48 -18.07
C ALA A 108 -18.74 -11.78 -18.48
N ALA A 109 -18.69 -10.62 -19.14
CA ALA A 109 -19.86 -9.98 -19.69
C ALA A 109 -20.40 -10.77 -20.89
N ASP A 110 -19.52 -11.17 -21.80
CA ASP A 110 -19.88 -11.97 -22.99
C ASP A 110 -20.46 -13.33 -22.58
N LEU A 111 -19.89 -13.96 -21.54
CA LEU A 111 -20.42 -15.20 -20.97
C LEU A 111 -21.81 -15.01 -20.38
N LEU A 112 -22.04 -13.92 -19.65
CA LEU A 112 -23.35 -13.62 -19.06
C LEU A 112 -24.40 -13.40 -20.14
N GLU A 113 -24.07 -12.69 -21.23
CA GLU A 113 -24.96 -12.49 -22.36
C GLU A 113 -25.34 -13.82 -23.02
N SER A 114 -24.34 -14.66 -23.32
CA SER A 114 -24.56 -15.99 -23.91
C SER A 114 -25.39 -16.91 -23.01
N ALA A 115 -25.15 -16.91 -21.71
CA ALA A 115 -25.89 -17.71 -20.73
C ALA A 115 -27.33 -17.23 -20.58
N THR A 116 -27.58 -15.90 -20.67
CA THR A 116 -28.92 -15.30 -20.62
C THR A 116 -29.71 -15.71 -21.83
N LEU A 117 -29.13 -15.67 -23.04
CA LEU A 117 -29.75 -16.09 -24.26
C LEU A 117 -30.09 -17.59 -24.26
N SER A 118 -29.14 -18.42 -23.79
CA SER A 118 -29.32 -19.88 -23.68
C SER A 118 -30.45 -20.24 -22.72
N GLU A 119 -30.56 -19.59 -21.57
CA GLU A 119 -31.64 -19.78 -20.60
C GLU A 119 -33.00 -19.39 -21.22
N ALA A 120 -33.08 -18.25 -21.88
CA ALA A 120 -34.31 -17.78 -22.53
C ALA A 120 -34.79 -18.77 -23.61
N MET A 121 -33.85 -19.31 -24.40
CA MET A 121 -34.19 -20.34 -25.40
C MET A 121 -34.66 -21.65 -24.76
N ALA A 122 -33.96 -22.13 -23.70
CA ALA A 122 -34.35 -23.36 -22.97
C ALA A 122 -35.73 -23.20 -22.32
N ALA A 123 -36.01 -22.05 -21.72
CA ALA A 123 -37.29 -21.73 -21.12
C ALA A 123 -38.43 -21.65 -22.19
N GLY A 124 -38.17 -21.07 -23.36
CA GLY A 124 -39.11 -21.05 -24.49
C GLY A 124 -39.43 -22.44 -24.98
N ARG A 125 -38.43 -23.29 -25.20
CA ARG A 125 -38.61 -24.70 -25.65
C ARG A 125 -39.39 -25.53 -24.64
N TYR A 126 -39.09 -25.36 -23.33
CA TYR A 126 -39.81 -26.05 -22.28
C TYR A 126 -41.29 -25.61 -22.23
N LYS A 127 -41.58 -24.32 -22.31
CA LYS A 127 -42.93 -23.79 -22.34
C LYS A 127 -43.73 -24.29 -23.56
N ALA A 128 -43.09 -24.47 -24.72
CA ALA A 128 -43.67 -25.01 -25.92
C ALA A 128 -43.87 -26.56 -25.90
N GLY A 129 -43.43 -27.24 -24.81
CA GLY A 129 -43.52 -28.67 -24.65
C GLY A 129 -42.52 -29.51 -25.48
N VAL A 130 -41.50 -28.83 -26.08
CA VAL A 130 -40.50 -29.49 -26.95
C VAL A 130 -39.09 -29.51 -26.29
N GLY A 131 -38.97 -29.06 -25.05
CA GLY A 131 -37.72 -29.05 -24.26
C GLY A 131 -37.84 -29.85 -22.98
N SER A 132 -36.68 -30.37 -22.49
CA SER A 132 -36.57 -31.06 -21.20
C SER A 132 -36.46 -30.08 -20.03
N ILE A 133 -37.04 -30.44 -18.87
CA ILE A 133 -36.83 -29.69 -17.63
C ILE A 133 -35.35 -29.70 -17.22
N LEU A 134 -34.61 -30.78 -17.52
CA LEU A 134 -33.19 -30.89 -17.25
C LEU A 134 -32.37 -29.87 -18.03
N ASP A 135 -32.71 -29.62 -19.31
CA ASP A 135 -32.08 -28.61 -20.13
C ASP A 135 -32.29 -27.22 -19.54
N LEU A 136 -33.52 -26.93 -19.08
CA LEU A 136 -33.87 -25.64 -18.45
C LEU A 136 -33.05 -25.45 -17.13
N LEU A 137 -33.00 -26.46 -16.25
CA LEU A 137 -32.24 -26.40 -15.01
C LEU A 137 -30.74 -26.22 -15.28
N THR A 138 -30.21 -26.92 -16.30
CA THR A 138 -28.81 -26.75 -16.71
C THR A 138 -28.53 -25.32 -17.18
N ALA A 139 -29.39 -24.75 -18.00
CA ALA A 139 -29.26 -23.38 -18.47
C ALA A 139 -29.39 -22.34 -17.35
N GLN A 140 -30.27 -22.58 -16.35
CA GLN A 140 -30.41 -21.72 -15.18
C GLN A 140 -29.17 -21.77 -14.27
N THR A 141 -28.58 -22.94 -14.06
CA THR A 141 -27.33 -23.06 -13.29
C THR A 141 -26.16 -22.39 -14.01
N ALA A 142 -26.07 -22.52 -15.34
CA ALA A 142 -25.07 -21.83 -16.14
C ALA A 142 -25.23 -20.29 -16.05
N LEU A 143 -26.45 -19.78 -16.10
CA LEU A 143 -26.74 -18.35 -15.92
C LEU A 143 -26.36 -17.86 -14.52
N ALA A 144 -26.69 -18.63 -13.47
CA ALA A 144 -26.29 -18.29 -12.10
C ALA A 144 -24.77 -18.22 -11.94
N THR A 145 -24.05 -19.20 -12.52
CA THR A 145 -22.58 -19.22 -12.54
C THR A 145 -22.00 -18.02 -13.31
N ALA A 146 -22.56 -17.68 -14.47
CA ALA A 146 -22.11 -16.54 -15.27
C ALA A 146 -22.33 -15.22 -14.52
N ARG A 147 -23.43 -15.06 -13.79
CA ARG A 147 -23.69 -13.89 -12.92
C ARG A 147 -22.64 -13.77 -11.81
N GLN A 148 -22.33 -14.87 -11.14
CA GLN A 148 -21.30 -14.92 -10.12
C GLN A 148 -19.93 -14.52 -10.69
N GLN A 149 -19.55 -15.09 -11.83
CA GLN A 149 -18.27 -14.77 -12.49
C GLN A 149 -18.19 -13.30 -12.90
N ARG A 150 -19.30 -12.72 -13.38
CA ARG A 150 -19.34 -11.30 -13.74
C ARG A 150 -19.11 -10.38 -12.53
N ILE A 151 -19.71 -10.70 -11.38
CA ILE A 151 -19.51 -9.98 -10.14
C ILE A 151 -18.06 -10.12 -9.68
N GLN A 152 -17.53 -11.36 -9.65
CA GLN A 152 -16.16 -11.63 -9.24
C GLN A 152 -15.13 -10.91 -10.10
N ALA A 153 -15.30 -10.93 -11.42
CA ALA A 153 -14.43 -10.21 -12.35
C ALA A 153 -14.44 -8.69 -12.08
N GLY A 154 -15.60 -8.12 -11.79
CA GLY A 154 -15.74 -6.71 -11.42
C GLY A 154 -14.94 -6.37 -10.16
N TYR A 155 -15.10 -7.15 -9.09
CA TYR A 155 -14.33 -6.94 -7.84
C TYR A 155 -12.82 -7.11 -8.07
N ASN A 156 -12.40 -8.12 -8.81
CA ASN A 156 -10.98 -8.34 -9.13
C ASN A 156 -10.40 -7.15 -9.92
N TRP A 157 -11.17 -6.53 -10.79
CA TRP A 157 -10.76 -5.33 -11.51
C TRP A 157 -10.55 -4.13 -10.57
N TYR A 158 -11.48 -3.91 -9.60
CA TYR A 158 -11.29 -2.85 -8.60
C TYR A 158 -10.05 -3.08 -7.74
N VAL A 159 -9.80 -4.33 -7.31
CA VAL A 159 -8.61 -4.70 -6.53
C VAL A 159 -7.34 -4.45 -7.34
N ALA A 160 -7.29 -4.85 -8.62
CA ALA A 160 -6.14 -4.63 -9.49
C ALA A 160 -5.89 -3.13 -9.74
N ARG A 161 -6.94 -2.32 -9.90
CA ARG A 161 -6.84 -0.87 -10.00
C ARG A 161 -6.28 -0.23 -8.74
N ALA A 162 -6.74 -0.66 -7.56
CA ALA A 162 -6.24 -0.19 -6.27
C ALA A 162 -4.78 -0.59 -6.06
N ALA A 163 -4.38 -1.82 -6.42
CA ALA A 163 -2.99 -2.29 -6.35
C ALA A 163 -2.06 -1.46 -7.25
N LEU A 164 -2.51 -1.09 -8.45
CA LEU A 164 -1.74 -0.20 -9.32
C LEU A 164 -1.57 1.20 -8.70
N ALA A 165 -2.63 1.79 -8.15
CA ALA A 165 -2.55 3.07 -7.46
C ALA A 165 -1.60 3.01 -6.26
N GLN A 166 -1.61 1.91 -5.50
CA GLN A 166 -0.69 1.67 -4.39
C GLN A 166 0.76 1.60 -4.86
N SER A 167 1.05 0.84 -5.92
CA SER A 167 2.42 0.68 -6.44
C SER A 167 3.01 2.00 -6.97
N MET A 168 2.15 2.88 -7.49
CA MET A 168 2.52 4.24 -7.92
C MET A 168 2.63 5.25 -6.76
N GLY A 169 2.23 4.86 -5.53
CA GLY A 169 2.20 5.78 -4.38
C GLY A 169 1.07 6.81 -4.43
N ALA A 170 0.03 6.57 -5.24
CA ALA A 170 -1.08 7.50 -5.47
C ALA A 170 -2.30 7.24 -4.56
N LEU A 171 -2.15 6.48 -3.47
CA LEU A 171 -3.21 6.21 -2.48
C LEU A 171 -3.35 7.35 -1.45
N GLU A 172 -3.21 8.61 -1.85
CA GLU A 172 -3.58 9.72 -0.98
C GLU A 172 -5.10 9.93 -0.97
N GLY A 173 -5.64 10.48 0.13
CA GLY A 173 -7.07 10.48 0.44
C GLY A 173 -8.04 11.02 -0.64
N ALA A 174 -7.57 11.73 -1.66
CA ALA A 174 -8.35 12.16 -2.81
C ALA A 174 -8.74 10.99 -3.74
N THR A 175 -7.85 10.01 -3.91
CA THR A 175 -8.10 8.84 -4.76
C THR A 175 -9.05 7.84 -4.13
N LEU A 176 -9.09 7.74 -2.80
CA LEU A 176 -10.03 6.87 -2.08
C LEU A 176 -11.49 7.30 -2.30
N ASN A 177 -11.76 8.59 -2.42
CA ASN A 177 -13.11 9.11 -2.72
C ASN A 177 -13.56 8.79 -4.17
N GLU A 178 -12.66 8.78 -5.14
CA GLU A 178 -12.97 8.35 -6.52
C GLU A 178 -13.23 6.84 -6.60
N PHE A 179 -12.57 6.02 -5.78
CA PHE A 179 -12.83 4.58 -5.69
C PHE A 179 -14.22 4.28 -5.10
N GLY A 180 -14.71 5.12 -4.15
CA GLY A 180 -16.05 5.01 -3.57
C GLY A 180 -17.18 5.51 -4.47
N ALA A 181 -16.92 6.49 -5.33
CA ALA A 181 -17.92 7.08 -6.23
C ALA A 181 -18.26 6.20 -7.45
N GLY A 182 -17.46 5.17 -7.74
CA GLY A 182 -17.64 4.27 -8.88
C GLY A 182 -18.48 3.01 -8.60
N VAL A 183 -19.00 2.83 -7.39
CA VAL A 183 -19.98 1.76 -7.13
C VAL A 183 -21.35 2.26 -7.58
N PRO A 184 -21.94 1.69 -8.65
CA PRO A 184 -23.31 2.06 -9.01
C PRO A 184 -24.20 1.75 -7.80
N PRO A 185 -25.11 2.67 -7.40
CA PRO A 185 -26.02 2.41 -6.31
C PRO A 185 -26.78 1.12 -6.64
N HIS A 186 -26.76 0.17 -5.71
CA HIS A 186 -27.55 -1.05 -5.79
C HIS A 186 -28.99 -0.62 -6.05
N ALA A 187 -29.50 -0.84 -7.25
CA ALA A 187 -30.92 -0.64 -7.50
C ALA A 187 -31.70 -1.46 -6.48
N PRO A 188 -32.61 -0.88 -5.70
CA PRO A 188 -33.42 -1.64 -4.78
C PRO A 188 -34.15 -2.74 -5.56
N PRO A 189 -34.32 -3.95 -4.98
CA PRO A 189 -35.04 -5.02 -5.64
C PRO A 189 -36.42 -4.52 -6.07
N ALA A 190 -36.76 -4.75 -7.33
CA ALA A 190 -38.05 -4.38 -7.87
C ALA A 190 -39.15 -4.91 -6.97
N SER A 191 -40.08 -4.03 -6.56
CA SER A 191 -41.23 -4.39 -5.73
C SER A 191 -41.98 -5.53 -6.39
N PRO A 192 -42.40 -6.58 -5.66
CA PRO A 192 -43.18 -7.66 -6.21
C PRO A 192 -44.48 -7.10 -6.84
N PRO A 193 -44.94 -7.66 -7.95
CA PRO A 193 -46.17 -7.22 -8.59
C PRO A 193 -47.38 -7.38 -7.64
N PRO A 194 -48.35 -6.48 -7.65
CA PRO A 194 -49.53 -6.54 -6.80
C PRO A 194 -50.27 -7.87 -7.00
N ALA A 195 -50.64 -8.53 -5.90
CA ALA A 195 -51.39 -9.76 -5.91
C ALA A 195 -52.73 -9.56 -6.68
N PRO A 196 -53.20 -10.54 -7.50
CA PRO A 196 -54.46 -10.44 -8.17
C PRO A 196 -55.60 -10.33 -7.16
N SER A 197 -56.46 -9.32 -7.35
CA SER A 197 -57.64 -9.08 -6.54
C SER A 197 -58.55 -10.33 -6.60
N ARG A 198 -58.77 -10.98 -5.48
CA ARG A 198 -59.78 -12.05 -5.36
C ARG A 198 -61.15 -11.38 -5.50
N THR A 199 -61.79 -11.58 -6.64
CA THR A 199 -63.23 -11.40 -6.77
C THR A 199 -63.88 -12.59 -6.08
N THR A 200 -64.52 -12.37 -4.98
CA THR A 200 -65.50 -13.30 -4.34
C THR A 200 -66.84 -13.18 -5.01
N PRO A 201 -67.57 -14.29 -5.23
CA PRO A 201 -68.89 -14.31 -5.84
C PRO A 201 -69.98 -13.73 -4.93
#